data_4f03dc0e08c142de9f91fa3f2d1d2d66
#
_entry.id   4f03dc0e08c142de9f91fa3f2d1d2d66
#
_cell.length_a   1.000
_cell.length_b   1.000
_cell.length_c   1.000
_cell.angle_alpha   90.00
_cell.angle_beta   90.00
_cell.angle_gamma   90.00
#
_symmetry.space_group_name_H-M   'P 1'
#
loop_
_entity.id
_entity.type
_entity.pdbx_description
1 polymer ?
#
loop_
_entity_poly.entity_id
_entity_poly.type
_entity_poly.pdbx_seq_one_letter_code
_entity_poly.pdbx_strand_id
1 'polypeptide(L)'
;QIQPLALLIYSASLLLIYDPFSILSAAFWLSYGACFILLRIYQSIAQQPKNQPLHAAQKVRLMAKILVQSQWKIFIALLPLVLIFFQQVAWLAPMSNLIAIPVLSAVVVPLNIVAACVWLIIPSLGRLLFHINDTLLSILMWLLDALHSLSPELYGVSATPWMMLSLIIGMLILFLPRGVLPKAWALLCFLPILIGVKPTATVLNILDVG
;
A
#
# COMPACT_ATOMS: atom_id res chain seq x y z
N GLN A 1 17.53 22.92 3.43
CA GLN A 1 16.74 21.70 3.67
C GLN A 1 16.23 21.22 2.32
N ILE A 2 16.63 20.02 1.90
CA ILE A 2 16.14 19.43 0.66
C ILE A 2 14.68 19.02 0.87
N GLN A 3 13.81 19.46 -0.03
CA GLN A 3 12.39 19.11 0.07
C GLN A 3 12.21 17.61 -0.20
N PRO A 4 11.42 16.86 0.62
CA PRO A 4 11.23 15.42 0.44
C PRO A 4 10.74 15.02 -0.96
N LEU A 5 9.94 15.89 -1.59
CA LEU A 5 9.47 15.67 -2.97
C LEU A 5 10.63 15.75 -3.98
N ALA A 6 11.58 16.66 -3.78
CA ALA A 6 12.76 16.76 -4.63
C ALA A 6 13.64 15.49 -4.53
N LEU A 7 13.81 14.94 -3.32
CA LEU A 7 14.50 13.67 -3.12
C LEU A 7 13.83 12.51 -3.86
N LEU A 8 12.50 12.46 -3.82
CA LEU A 8 11.73 11.44 -4.53
C LEU A 8 11.96 11.55 -6.05
N ILE A 9 11.93 12.77 -6.59
CA ILE A 9 12.16 13.02 -8.02
C ILE A 9 13.60 12.65 -8.40
N TYR A 10 14.60 13.08 -7.61
CA TYR A 10 16.01 12.76 -7.89
C TYR A 10 16.28 11.25 -7.84
N SER A 11 15.73 10.53 -6.85
CA SER A 11 15.90 9.08 -6.78
C SER A 11 15.23 8.36 -7.95
N ALA A 12 14.04 8.79 -8.36
CA ALA A 12 13.37 8.24 -9.54
C ALA A 12 14.17 8.51 -10.83
N SER A 13 14.67 9.73 -10.99
CA SER A 13 15.48 10.11 -12.15
C SER A 13 16.78 9.30 -12.20
N LEU A 14 17.46 9.12 -11.06
CA LEU A 14 18.69 8.34 -10.99
C LEU A 14 18.44 6.87 -11.35
N LEU A 15 17.34 6.29 -10.85
CA LEU A 15 16.97 4.92 -11.19
C LEU A 15 16.68 4.78 -12.69
N LEU A 16 15.97 5.73 -13.30
CA LEU A 16 15.65 5.70 -14.73
C LEU A 16 16.87 5.95 -15.62
N ILE A 17 17.89 6.67 -15.13
CA ILE A 17 19.17 6.79 -15.84
C ILE A 17 19.93 5.47 -15.82
N TYR A 18 19.90 4.76 -14.67
CA TYR A 18 20.57 3.47 -14.52
C TYR A 18 19.83 2.35 -15.26
N ASP A 19 18.52 2.27 -15.12
CA ASP A 19 17.65 1.30 -15.78
C ASP A 19 16.41 1.98 -16.36
N PRO A 20 16.44 2.40 -17.64
CA PRO A 20 15.29 3.04 -18.30
C PRO A 20 14.05 2.15 -18.38
N PHE A 21 14.23 0.81 -18.38
CA PHE A 21 13.10 -0.13 -18.47
C PHE A 21 12.32 -0.25 -17.17
N SER A 22 12.86 0.24 -16.06
CA SER A 22 12.13 0.33 -14.78
C SER A 22 10.80 1.08 -14.92
N ILE A 23 10.67 2.01 -15.87
CA ILE A 23 9.41 2.74 -16.14
C ILE A 23 8.26 1.81 -16.56
N LEU A 24 8.56 0.63 -17.11
CA LEU A 24 7.57 -0.37 -17.50
C LEU A 24 7.16 -1.28 -16.33
N SER A 25 7.87 -1.20 -15.22
CA SER A 25 7.66 -2.05 -14.04
C SER A 25 6.52 -1.51 -13.17
N ALA A 26 5.60 -2.41 -12.80
CA ALA A 26 4.59 -2.13 -11.78
C ALA A 26 5.22 -1.71 -10.45
N ALA A 27 6.34 -2.33 -10.07
CA ALA A 27 7.06 -2.03 -8.83
C ALA A 27 7.52 -0.58 -8.77
N PHE A 28 8.03 -0.02 -9.87
CA PHE A 28 8.43 1.39 -9.97
C PHE A 28 7.24 2.30 -9.67
N TRP A 29 6.13 2.15 -10.39
CA TRP A 29 4.96 3.02 -10.25
C TRP A 29 4.28 2.90 -8.89
N LEU A 30 4.17 1.68 -8.36
CA LEU A 30 3.55 1.47 -7.05
C LEU A 30 4.43 2.03 -5.92
N SER A 31 5.74 1.84 -5.98
CA SER A 31 6.66 2.34 -4.95
C SER A 31 6.75 3.86 -4.95
N TYR A 32 7.03 4.47 -6.09
CA TYR A 32 7.10 5.93 -6.19
C TYR A 32 5.75 6.61 -6.02
N GLY A 33 4.67 5.98 -6.52
CA GLY A 33 3.30 6.43 -6.31
C GLY A 33 2.91 6.40 -4.83
N ALA A 34 3.20 5.31 -4.12
CA ALA A 34 2.95 5.20 -2.69
C ALA A 34 3.73 6.23 -1.89
N CYS A 35 5.03 6.40 -2.17
CA CYS A 35 5.87 7.42 -1.53
C CYS A 35 5.34 8.84 -1.77
N PHE A 36 4.93 9.15 -3.00
CA PHE A 36 4.34 10.45 -3.33
C PHE A 36 3.06 10.71 -2.53
N ILE A 37 2.15 9.74 -2.47
CA ILE A 37 0.90 9.83 -1.73
C ILE A 37 1.16 10.01 -0.23
N LEU A 38 2.07 9.22 0.33
CA LEU A 38 2.47 9.33 1.74
C LEU A 38 3.04 10.70 2.07
N LEU A 39 3.93 11.24 1.23
CA LEU A 39 4.49 12.58 1.40
C LEU A 39 3.39 13.66 1.39
N ARG A 40 2.40 13.55 0.49
CA ARG A 40 1.26 14.49 0.43
C ARG A 40 0.36 14.38 1.66
N ILE A 41 0.10 13.15 2.14
CA ILE A 41 -0.67 12.93 3.38
C ILE A 41 0.08 13.52 4.57
N TYR A 42 1.39 13.26 4.70
CA TYR A 42 2.22 13.76 5.78
C TYR A 42 2.26 15.29 5.81
N GLN A 43 2.47 15.94 4.65
CA GLN A 43 2.45 17.41 4.54
C GLN A 43 1.09 17.99 4.98
N SER A 44 -0.01 17.34 4.63
CA SER A 44 -1.36 17.73 5.03
C SER A 44 -1.59 17.65 6.55
N ILE A 45 -0.99 16.65 7.20
CA ILE A 45 -1.07 16.47 8.66
C ILE A 45 -0.15 17.44 9.38
N ALA A 46 1.06 17.68 8.88
CA ALA A 46 2.05 18.57 9.49
C ALA A 46 1.60 20.03 9.50
N GLN A 47 0.69 20.43 8.61
CA GLN A 47 0.13 21.78 8.53
C GLN A 47 -1.05 22.01 9.51
N GLN A 48 -1.51 20.99 10.24
CA GLN A 48 -2.56 21.19 11.24
C GLN A 48 -1.98 21.88 12.48
N PRO A 49 -2.68 22.90 13.03
CA PRO A 49 -2.19 23.62 14.21
C PRO A 49 -2.06 22.68 15.41
N LYS A 50 -0.85 22.64 15.99
CA LYS A 50 -0.48 21.81 17.15
C LYS A 50 -0.98 22.37 18.50
N ASN A 51 -2.07 23.11 18.55
CA ASN A 51 -2.35 24.04 19.64
C ASN A 51 -3.11 23.50 20.85
N GLN A 52 -3.18 22.19 21.10
CA GLN A 52 -3.74 21.69 22.36
C GLN A 52 -2.89 20.56 22.96
N PRO A 53 -2.55 20.64 24.27
CA PRO A 53 -1.97 19.51 24.98
C PRO A 53 -3.01 18.39 25.07
N LEU A 54 -2.85 17.38 24.23
CA LEU A 54 -3.73 16.20 24.21
C LEU A 54 -3.32 15.24 25.34
N HIS A 55 -4.29 14.77 26.11
CA HIS A 55 -4.10 13.64 27.03
C HIS A 55 -3.61 12.40 26.26
N ALA A 56 -2.85 11.53 26.91
CA ALA A 56 -2.27 10.34 26.28
C ALA A 56 -3.30 9.50 25.51
N ALA A 57 -4.48 9.29 26.08
CA ALA A 57 -5.58 8.55 25.42
C ALA A 57 -6.09 9.24 24.15
N GLN A 58 -6.18 10.56 24.14
CA GLN A 58 -6.59 11.34 22.97
C GLN A 58 -5.53 11.28 21.87
N LYS A 59 -4.25 11.29 22.24
CA LYS A 59 -3.12 11.15 21.31
C LYS A 59 -3.15 9.77 20.63
N VAL A 60 -3.36 8.69 21.39
CA VAL A 60 -3.47 7.32 20.85
C VAL A 60 -4.65 7.22 19.90
N ARG A 61 -5.83 7.72 20.30
CA ARG A 61 -7.03 7.72 19.44
C ARG A 61 -6.81 8.51 18.14
N LEU A 62 -6.13 9.66 18.23
CA LEU A 62 -5.82 10.47 17.05
C LEU A 62 -4.84 9.75 16.13
N MET A 63 -3.80 9.12 16.66
CA MET A 63 -2.85 8.30 15.89
C MET A 63 -3.55 7.13 15.19
N ALA A 64 -4.40 6.39 15.92
CA ALA A 64 -5.16 5.30 15.33
C ALA A 64 -6.07 5.79 14.18
N LYS A 65 -6.76 6.91 14.39
CA LYS A 65 -7.59 7.52 13.34
C LYS A 65 -6.77 7.91 12.11
N ILE A 66 -5.59 8.52 12.30
CA ILE A 66 -4.68 8.91 11.21
C ILE A 66 -4.20 7.66 10.47
N LEU A 67 -3.81 6.60 11.19
CA LEU A 67 -3.38 5.34 10.58
C LEU A 67 -4.47 4.73 9.72
N VAL A 68 -5.69 4.58 10.25
CA VAL A 68 -6.82 4.03 9.49
C VAL A 68 -7.13 4.89 8.26
N GLN A 69 -7.22 6.21 8.43
CA GLN A 69 -7.50 7.12 7.31
C GLN A 69 -6.40 7.12 6.25
N SER A 70 -5.12 6.99 6.65
CA SER A 70 -4.02 6.92 5.70
C SER A 70 -4.06 5.63 4.87
N GLN A 71 -4.37 4.49 5.47
CA GLN A 71 -4.49 3.23 4.75
C GLN A 71 -5.57 3.29 3.65
N TRP A 72 -6.75 3.81 3.99
CA TRP A 72 -7.82 3.99 3.00
C TRP A 72 -7.45 4.99 1.89
N LYS A 73 -6.80 6.10 2.25
CA LYS A 73 -6.35 7.09 1.26
C LYS A 73 -5.30 6.52 0.31
N ILE A 74 -4.32 5.76 0.85
CA ILE A 74 -3.29 5.09 0.05
C ILE A 74 -3.94 4.05 -0.87
N PHE A 75 -4.81 3.21 -0.33
CA PHE A 75 -5.51 2.19 -1.09
C PHE A 75 -6.30 2.80 -2.26
N ILE A 76 -7.16 3.79 -2.00
CA ILE A 76 -7.96 4.44 -3.04
C ILE A 76 -7.06 5.14 -4.08
N ALA A 77 -5.98 5.78 -3.64
CA ALA A 77 -5.09 6.50 -4.53
C ALA A 77 -4.20 5.57 -5.37
N LEU A 78 -3.85 4.37 -4.86
CA LEU A 78 -3.11 3.35 -5.61
C LEU A 78 -4.00 2.42 -6.41
N LEU A 79 -5.31 2.38 -6.13
CA LEU A 79 -6.25 1.49 -6.79
C LEU A 79 -6.17 1.54 -8.33
N PRO A 80 -6.09 2.72 -8.97
CA PRO A 80 -5.95 2.78 -10.43
C PRO A 80 -4.68 2.10 -10.94
N LEU A 81 -3.55 2.30 -10.25
CA LEU A 81 -2.28 1.67 -10.61
C LEU A 81 -2.34 0.14 -10.44
N VAL A 82 -2.91 -0.32 -9.33
CA VAL A 82 -3.10 -1.75 -9.07
C VAL A 82 -3.97 -2.39 -10.15
N LEU A 83 -5.06 -1.74 -10.54
CA LEU A 83 -5.94 -2.24 -11.59
C LEU A 83 -5.29 -2.25 -12.96
N ILE A 84 -4.49 -1.23 -13.31
CA ILE A 84 -3.77 -1.18 -14.59
C ILE A 84 -2.76 -2.33 -14.69
N PHE A 85 -2.00 -2.60 -13.63
CA PHE A 85 -0.93 -3.58 -13.67
C PHE A 85 -1.38 -5.01 -13.35
N PHE A 86 -2.29 -5.18 -12.40
CA PHE A 86 -2.66 -6.51 -11.90
C PHE A 86 -4.06 -6.95 -12.29
N GLN A 87 -4.93 -6.03 -12.72
CA GLN A 87 -6.33 -6.32 -13.08
C GLN A 87 -7.11 -7.06 -11.97
N GLN A 88 -6.70 -6.86 -10.73
CA GLN A 88 -7.27 -7.49 -9.54
C GLN A 88 -7.39 -6.47 -8.41
N VAL A 89 -8.40 -6.61 -7.57
CA VAL A 89 -8.60 -5.76 -6.39
C VAL A 89 -8.70 -6.61 -5.13
N ALA A 90 -7.79 -6.38 -4.20
CA ALA A 90 -7.84 -6.97 -2.86
C ALA A 90 -8.52 -5.97 -1.91
N TRP A 91 -9.83 -6.08 -1.74
CA TRP A 91 -10.62 -5.14 -0.92
C TRP A 91 -10.22 -5.12 0.55
N LEU A 92 -9.68 -6.23 1.07
CA LEU A 92 -9.19 -6.31 2.44
C LEU A 92 -7.74 -5.83 2.62
N ALA A 93 -7.05 -5.43 1.55
CA ALA A 93 -5.68 -4.93 1.63
C ALA A 93 -5.49 -3.79 2.65
N PRO A 94 -6.38 -2.79 2.79
CA PRO A 94 -6.23 -1.76 3.81
C PRO A 94 -6.27 -2.31 5.23
N MET A 95 -7.11 -3.32 5.50
CA MET A 95 -7.21 -3.97 6.81
C MET A 95 -5.99 -4.84 7.10
N SER A 96 -5.56 -5.65 6.13
CA SER A 96 -4.35 -6.45 6.23
C SER A 96 -3.12 -5.57 6.49
N ASN A 97 -2.97 -4.48 5.74
CA ASN A 97 -1.88 -3.53 5.91
C ASN A 97 -1.93 -2.79 7.26
N LEU A 98 -3.13 -2.49 7.78
CA LEU A 98 -3.29 -1.85 9.09
C LEU A 98 -2.74 -2.71 10.22
N ILE A 99 -2.79 -4.03 10.08
CA ILE A 99 -2.26 -4.99 11.05
C ILE A 99 -0.79 -5.31 10.73
N ALA A 100 -0.50 -5.69 9.48
CA ALA A 100 0.81 -6.17 9.08
C ALA A 100 1.90 -5.11 9.21
N ILE A 101 1.65 -3.87 8.73
CA ILE A 101 2.67 -2.82 8.70
C ILE A 101 3.17 -2.47 10.12
N PRO A 102 2.32 -2.18 11.13
CA PRO A 102 2.78 -1.90 12.48
C PRO A 102 3.52 -3.08 13.11
N VAL A 103 3.00 -4.30 12.95
CA VAL A 103 3.62 -5.51 13.53
C VAL A 103 4.99 -5.76 12.91
N LEU A 104 5.09 -5.73 11.58
CA LEU A 104 6.36 -5.92 10.89
C LEU A 104 7.36 -4.82 11.24
N SER A 105 6.97 -3.56 11.15
CA SER A 105 7.89 -2.44 11.30
C SER A 105 8.31 -2.16 12.74
N ALA A 106 7.41 -2.35 13.72
CA ALA A 106 7.66 -2.03 15.11
C ALA A 106 8.14 -3.22 15.94
N VAL A 107 7.86 -4.45 15.53
CA VAL A 107 8.18 -5.66 16.30
C VAL A 107 9.11 -6.59 15.53
N VAL A 108 8.66 -7.12 14.39
CA VAL A 108 9.38 -8.18 13.65
C VAL A 108 10.76 -7.71 13.18
N VAL A 109 10.81 -6.57 12.47
CA VAL A 109 12.07 -6.05 11.90
C VAL A 109 13.06 -5.64 13.00
N PRO A 110 12.70 -4.85 14.03
CA PRO A 110 13.62 -4.53 15.12
C PRO A 110 14.11 -5.78 15.88
N LEU A 111 13.21 -6.72 16.17
CA LEU A 111 13.57 -7.96 16.85
C LEU A 111 14.54 -8.79 16.00
N ASN A 112 14.34 -8.84 14.69
CA ASN A 112 15.22 -9.55 13.77
C ASN A 112 16.63 -8.95 13.76
N ILE A 113 16.72 -7.60 13.74
CA ILE A 113 18.01 -6.90 13.80
C ILE A 113 18.72 -7.20 15.14
N VAL A 114 18.00 -7.12 16.26
CA VAL A 114 18.54 -7.43 17.59
C VAL A 114 18.98 -8.89 17.64
N ALA A 115 18.17 -9.83 17.15
CA ALA A 115 18.51 -11.24 17.09
C ALA A 115 19.81 -11.48 16.29
N ALA A 116 19.97 -10.81 15.15
CA ALA A 116 21.18 -10.91 14.34
C ALA A 116 22.42 -10.36 15.08
N CYS A 117 22.32 -9.20 15.73
CA CYS A 117 23.42 -8.65 16.52
C CYS A 117 23.79 -9.55 17.71
N VAL A 118 22.80 -10.08 18.43
CA VAL A 118 23.01 -10.98 19.56
C VAL A 118 23.61 -12.31 19.10
N TRP A 119 23.18 -12.82 17.95
CA TRP A 119 23.71 -14.07 17.39
C TRP A 119 25.20 -13.98 17.08
N LEU A 120 25.72 -12.84 16.68
CA LEU A 120 27.15 -12.62 16.43
C LEU A 120 27.99 -12.74 17.72
N ILE A 121 27.40 -12.46 18.90
CA ILE A 121 28.09 -12.49 20.20
C ILE A 121 27.80 -13.79 20.92
N ILE A 122 26.53 -14.17 21.02
CA ILE A 122 26.02 -15.34 21.74
C ILE A 122 25.06 -16.12 20.82
N PRO A 123 25.59 -17.09 20.04
CA PRO A 123 24.78 -17.80 19.02
C PRO A 123 23.54 -18.53 19.58
N SER A 124 23.61 -19.04 20.81
CA SER A 124 22.48 -19.74 21.47
C SER A 124 21.32 -18.77 21.76
N LEU A 125 21.63 -17.59 22.28
CA LEU A 125 20.62 -16.57 22.59
C LEU A 125 20.06 -15.96 21.31
N GLY A 126 20.89 -15.71 20.30
CA GLY A 126 20.45 -15.24 18.99
C GLY A 126 19.45 -16.19 18.34
N ARG A 127 19.72 -17.51 18.38
CA ARG A 127 18.77 -18.54 17.89
C ARG A 127 17.42 -18.50 18.62
N LEU A 128 17.42 -18.29 19.94
CA LEU A 128 16.19 -18.16 20.71
C LEU A 128 15.37 -16.95 20.24
N LEU A 129 16.02 -15.80 20.02
CA LEU A 129 15.36 -14.59 19.52
C LEU A 129 14.80 -14.76 18.11
N PHE A 130 15.52 -15.46 17.22
CA PHE A 130 15.00 -15.82 15.90
C PHE A 130 13.78 -16.73 15.99
N HIS A 131 13.78 -17.71 16.90
CA HIS A 131 12.62 -18.58 17.12
C HIS A 131 11.38 -17.80 17.59
N ILE A 132 11.57 -16.82 18.50
CA ILE A 132 10.50 -15.93 18.93
C ILE A 132 9.99 -15.12 17.74
N ASN A 133 10.90 -14.58 16.92
CA ASN A 133 10.53 -13.82 15.74
C ASN A 133 9.77 -14.64 14.69
N ASP A 134 10.19 -15.88 14.47
CA ASP A 134 9.52 -16.83 13.58
C ASP A 134 8.10 -17.17 14.07
N THR A 135 7.93 -17.36 15.37
CA THR A 135 6.62 -17.58 15.99
C THR A 135 5.70 -16.37 15.79
N LEU A 136 6.21 -15.14 16.02
CA LEU A 136 5.45 -13.91 15.79
C LEU A 136 5.04 -13.76 14.32
N LEU A 137 5.96 -14.07 13.40
CA LEU A 137 5.68 -14.02 11.96
C LEU A 137 4.63 -15.08 11.58
N SER A 138 4.72 -16.28 12.12
CA SER A 138 3.75 -17.35 11.88
C SER A 138 2.35 -16.98 12.38
N ILE A 139 2.24 -16.34 13.55
CA ILE A 139 0.97 -15.84 14.09
C ILE A 139 0.42 -14.74 13.16
N LEU A 140 1.28 -13.83 12.69
CA LEU A 140 0.87 -12.79 11.77
C LEU A 140 0.35 -13.38 10.45
N MET A 141 1.07 -14.35 9.87
CA MET A 141 0.65 -15.02 8.63
C MET A 141 -0.68 -15.76 8.83
N TRP A 142 -0.85 -16.51 9.93
CA TRP A 142 -2.12 -17.14 10.24
C TRP A 142 -3.27 -16.13 10.34
N LEU A 143 -3.04 -14.97 10.97
CA LEU A 143 -4.05 -13.92 11.08
C LEU A 143 -4.41 -13.33 9.72
N LEU A 144 -3.41 -13.12 8.84
CA LEU A 144 -3.63 -12.63 7.49
C LEU A 144 -4.37 -13.65 6.62
N ASP A 145 -4.06 -14.95 6.76
CA ASP A 145 -4.76 -16.03 6.08
C ASP A 145 -6.22 -16.13 6.55
N ALA A 146 -6.45 -16.01 7.85
CA ALA A 146 -7.81 -15.96 8.41
C ALA A 146 -8.59 -14.74 7.89
N LEU A 147 -7.92 -13.58 7.76
CA LEU A 147 -8.54 -12.39 7.16
C LEU A 147 -8.80 -12.60 5.67
N HIS A 148 -7.89 -13.24 4.96
CA HIS A 148 -8.05 -13.56 3.54
C HIS A 148 -9.21 -14.53 3.31
N SER A 149 -9.41 -15.51 4.16
CA SER A 149 -10.54 -16.45 4.07
C SER A 149 -11.92 -15.78 4.22
N LEU A 150 -11.98 -14.61 4.85
CA LEU A 150 -13.18 -13.76 4.93
C LEU A 150 -13.38 -12.90 3.67
N SER A 151 -12.36 -12.82 2.82
CA SER A 151 -12.44 -12.09 1.56
C SER A 151 -13.20 -12.93 0.53
N PRO A 152 -14.25 -12.39 -0.10
CA PRO A 152 -14.69 -13.00 -1.33
C PRO A 152 -13.51 -13.02 -2.30
N GLU A 153 -13.42 -14.08 -3.09
CA GLU A 153 -12.36 -14.33 -4.07
C GLU A 153 -11.92 -13.05 -4.78
N LEU A 154 -10.63 -12.96 -5.08
CA LEU A 154 -10.05 -11.87 -5.88
C LEU A 154 -10.93 -11.64 -7.11
N TYR A 155 -11.69 -10.55 -7.11
CA TYR A 155 -12.49 -10.21 -8.27
C TYR A 155 -11.54 -9.75 -9.38
N GLY A 156 -11.34 -10.59 -10.38
CA GLY A 156 -10.72 -10.16 -11.62
C GLY A 156 -11.61 -9.09 -12.25
N VAL A 157 -11.02 -7.94 -12.49
CA VAL A 157 -11.68 -6.89 -13.25
C VAL A 157 -11.21 -7.05 -14.69
N SER A 158 -12.11 -7.50 -15.59
CA SER A 158 -11.82 -7.46 -17.03
C SER A 158 -11.78 -5.97 -17.44
N ALA A 159 -10.60 -5.36 -17.30
CA ALA A 159 -10.42 -3.95 -17.58
C ALA A 159 -10.49 -3.71 -19.07
N THR A 160 -11.61 -3.20 -19.55
CA THR A 160 -11.70 -2.68 -20.91
C THR A 160 -10.84 -1.43 -21.07
N PRO A 161 -10.32 -1.13 -22.26
CA PRO A 161 -9.52 0.10 -22.49
C PRO A 161 -10.20 1.38 -22.01
N TRP A 162 -11.52 1.44 -22.12
CA TRP A 162 -12.32 2.58 -21.65
C TRP A 162 -12.35 2.71 -20.12
N MET A 163 -12.37 1.57 -19.41
CA MET A 163 -12.27 1.57 -17.95
C MET A 163 -10.88 2.02 -17.49
N MET A 164 -9.83 1.57 -18.15
CA MET A 164 -8.47 2.05 -17.89
C MET A 164 -8.33 3.55 -18.13
N LEU A 165 -8.89 4.07 -19.23
CA LEU A 165 -8.88 5.50 -19.53
C LEU A 165 -9.63 6.29 -18.44
N SER A 166 -10.81 5.83 -18.01
CA SER A 166 -11.58 6.48 -16.94
C SER A 166 -10.83 6.49 -15.62
N LEU A 167 -10.11 5.41 -15.28
CA LEU A 167 -9.25 5.33 -14.09
C LEU A 167 -8.11 6.34 -14.13
N ILE A 168 -7.43 6.44 -15.26
CA ILE A 168 -6.34 7.40 -15.45
C ILE A 168 -6.87 8.83 -15.29
N ILE A 169 -8.01 9.14 -15.89
CA ILE A 169 -8.67 10.46 -15.76
C ILE A 169 -9.06 10.72 -14.30
N GLY A 170 -9.68 9.75 -13.61
CA GLY A 170 -10.03 9.85 -12.20
C GLY A 170 -8.81 10.08 -11.30
N MET A 171 -7.71 9.40 -11.60
CA MET A 171 -6.44 9.59 -10.91
C MET A 171 -5.88 10.99 -11.13
N LEU A 172 -5.87 11.47 -12.38
CA LEU A 172 -5.44 12.84 -12.69
C LEU A 172 -6.27 13.86 -11.91
N ILE A 173 -7.60 13.72 -11.87
CA ILE A 173 -8.48 14.63 -11.11
C ILE A 173 -8.16 14.59 -9.61
N LEU A 174 -7.85 13.41 -9.01
CA LEU A 174 -7.46 13.31 -7.61
C LEU A 174 -6.16 14.05 -7.30
N PHE A 175 -5.20 14.02 -8.22
CA PHE A 175 -3.89 14.66 -8.04
C PHE A 175 -3.87 16.14 -8.47
N LEU A 176 -4.90 16.65 -9.13
CA LEU A 176 -4.98 18.07 -9.46
C LEU A 176 -5.03 18.92 -8.17
N PRO A 177 -4.46 20.16 -8.21
CA PRO A 177 -4.57 21.11 -7.10
C PRO A 177 -6.04 21.40 -6.74
N ARG A 178 -6.29 21.65 -5.45
CA ARG A 178 -7.63 22.03 -4.98
C ARG A 178 -8.07 23.32 -5.68
N GLY A 179 -9.24 23.29 -6.32
CA GLY A 179 -9.84 24.47 -6.98
C GLY A 179 -9.95 24.37 -8.50
N VAL A 180 -9.29 23.41 -9.17
CA VAL A 180 -9.39 23.25 -10.62
C VAL A 180 -10.63 22.43 -11.00
N LEU A 181 -10.89 21.32 -10.29
CA LEU A 181 -12.06 20.45 -10.49
C LEU A 181 -12.56 19.90 -9.15
N PRO A 182 -13.88 19.75 -8.97
CA PRO A 182 -14.43 19.08 -7.80
C PRO A 182 -13.94 17.62 -7.74
N LYS A 183 -13.34 17.20 -6.63
CA LYS A 183 -12.82 15.83 -6.47
C LYS A 183 -13.90 14.76 -6.54
N ALA A 184 -15.16 15.15 -6.37
CA ALA A 184 -16.33 14.29 -6.58
C ALA A 184 -16.39 13.68 -7.99
N TRP A 185 -15.89 14.40 -9.01
CA TRP A 185 -15.84 13.89 -10.39
C TRP A 185 -14.91 12.67 -10.53
N ALA A 186 -13.86 12.59 -9.71
CA ALA A 186 -13.03 11.40 -9.68
C ALA A 186 -13.82 10.15 -9.28
N LEU A 187 -14.79 10.27 -8.37
CA LEU A 187 -15.66 9.16 -7.97
C LEU A 187 -16.49 8.63 -9.14
N LEU A 188 -16.96 9.50 -10.02
CA LEU A 188 -17.68 9.10 -11.24
C LEU A 188 -16.79 8.31 -12.19
N CYS A 189 -15.51 8.67 -12.28
CA CYS A 189 -14.53 7.93 -13.08
C CYS A 189 -14.22 6.53 -12.52
N PHE A 190 -14.43 6.29 -11.22
CA PHE A 190 -14.27 4.98 -10.60
C PHE A 190 -15.52 4.09 -10.70
N LEU A 191 -16.67 4.66 -11.06
CA LEU A 191 -17.95 3.94 -11.17
C LEU A 191 -17.93 2.76 -12.15
N PRO A 192 -17.28 2.83 -13.32
CA PRO A 192 -17.18 1.71 -14.26
C PRO A 192 -16.55 0.45 -13.66
N ILE A 193 -15.66 0.60 -12.67
CA ILE A 193 -15.02 -0.53 -11.99
C ILE A 193 -16.05 -1.33 -11.19
N LEU A 194 -16.96 -0.64 -10.49
CA LEU A 194 -17.99 -1.28 -9.68
C LEU A 194 -18.98 -2.09 -10.55
N ILE A 195 -19.16 -1.67 -11.81
CA ILE A 195 -20.05 -2.34 -12.77
C ILE A 195 -19.33 -3.48 -13.50
N GLY A 196 -18.01 -3.36 -13.70
CA GLY A 196 -17.20 -4.32 -14.47
C GLY A 196 -16.60 -5.47 -13.67
N VAL A 197 -16.90 -5.56 -12.37
CA VAL A 197 -16.42 -6.65 -11.50
C VAL A 197 -17.16 -7.94 -11.86
N LYS A 198 -16.48 -8.86 -12.55
CA LYS A 198 -16.96 -10.23 -12.77
C LYS A 198 -16.12 -11.17 -11.93
N PRO A 199 -16.72 -12.18 -11.25
CA PRO A 199 -15.94 -13.23 -10.62
C PRO A 199 -15.15 -13.92 -11.72
N THR A 200 -13.83 -13.95 -11.61
CA THR A 200 -12.96 -14.70 -12.51
C THR A 200 -13.12 -16.17 -12.18
N ALA A 201 -13.96 -16.88 -12.94
CA ALA A 201 -13.80 -18.32 -13.05
C ALA A 201 -12.43 -18.54 -13.71
N THR A 202 -11.47 -19.06 -12.96
CA THR A 202 -10.19 -19.52 -13.49
C THR A 202 -10.49 -20.73 -14.38
N VAL A 203 -10.69 -20.47 -15.66
CA VAL A 203 -10.73 -21.56 -16.66
C VAL A 203 -9.27 -21.94 -16.88
N LEU A 204 -8.84 -22.99 -16.20
CA LEU A 204 -7.59 -23.65 -16.46
C LEU A 204 -7.76 -24.41 -17.80
N ASN A 205 -7.45 -23.77 -18.92
CA ASN A 205 -7.29 -24.45 -20.18
C ASN A 205 -5.99 -25.26 -20.12
N ILE A 206 -6.09 -26.51 -19.70
CA ILE A 206 -5.03 -27.48 -19.90
C ILE A 206 -5.04 -27.78 -21.40
N LEU A 207 -4.17 -27.14 -22.16
CA LEU A 207 -3.84 -27.57 -23.52
C LEU A 207 -3.14 -28.90 -23.37
N ASP A 208 -3.90 -29.97 -23.64
CA ASP A 208 -3.35 -31.31 -23.87
C ASP A 208 -2.54 -31.23 -25.16
N VAL A 209 -1.24 -31.08 -25.04
CA VAL A 209 -0.30 -31.15 -26.16
C VAL A 209 0.06 -32.62 -26.28
N GLY A 210 -0.78 -33.38 -27.04
CA GLY A 210 -0.52 -34.75 -27.43
C GLY A 210 0.80 -34.92 -28.19
#